data_97172db626dfd663cbddb5116ff132d2
#
_entry.id   97172db626dfd663cbddb5116ff132d2
#
_cell.length_a   1.000
_cell.length_b   1.000
_cell.length_c   1.000
_cell.angle_alpha   90.00
_cell.angle_beta   90.00
_cell.angle_gamma   90.00
#
_symmetry.space_group_name_H-M   'P 1'
#
loop_
_entity.id
_entity.type
_entity.pdbx_description
1 polymer ?
#
loop_
_entity_poly.entity_id
_entity_poly.type
_entity_poly.pdbx_seq_one_letter_code
_entity_poly.pdbx_strand_id
1 'polypeptide(L)'
;VITLTASCGLMLKFEWPLLLPKDEDIKRLSKNISDIDEYIVDISAKEGLADGIKEIDGGVTVHNACHARAQNMGIKARDMLKLIPNIKIDVVERCAGHGGTFGIMKETHKLALKVGRPTARQIKNKNNKYMASDCPLAGKHLKQLEIDTNITSDETLHPIELLAKAYRL
;
A
#
# COMPACT_ATOMS: atom_id res chain seq x y z
N VAL A 1 0.13 -18.41 -1.99
CA VAL A 1 -1.05 -17.52 -2.02
C VAL A 1 -0.59 -16.07 -2.01
N ILE A 2 -1.23 -15.22 -2.81
CA ILE A 2 -0.88 -13.79 -2.92
C ILE A 2 -2.03 -12.96 -2.36
N THR A 3 -1.71 -11.98 -1.52
CA THR A 3 -2.66 -11.02 -0.96
C THR A 3 -2.49 -9.65 -1.56
N LEU A 4 -3.61 -8.98 -1.87
CA LEU A 4 -3.64 -7.62 -2.43
C LEU A 4 -3.83 -6.54 -1.34
N THR A 5 -4.07 -6.95 -0.11
CA THR A 5 -4.36 -6.03 0.99
C THR A 5 -3.44 -6.35 2.16
N ALA A 6 -2.67 -5.37 2.58
CA ALA A 6 -1.67 -5.52 3.63
C ALA A 6 -2.22 -6.09 4.95
N SER A 7 -3.47 -5.77 5.31
CA SER A 7 -4.11 -6.33 6.52
C SER A 7 -4.39 -7.82 6.40
N CYS A 8 -4.80 -8.29 5.22
CA CYS A 8 -5.00 -9.72 4.97
C CYS A 8 -3.66 -10.47 4.99
N GLY A 9 -2.62 -9.89 4.39
CA GLY A 9 -1.27 -10.43 4.44
C GLY A 9 -0.76 -10.58 5.87
N LEU A 10 -0.89 -9.54 6.69
CA LEU A 10 -0.49 -9.58 8.10
C LEU A 10 -1.24 -10.68 8.88
N MET A 11 -2.57 -10.74 8.73
CA MET A 11 -3.39 -11.76 9.41
C MET A 11 -2.93 -13.18 9.04
N LEU A 12 -2.83 -13.47 7.75
CA LEU A 12 -2.52 -14.83 7.27
C LEU A 12 -1.06 -15.24 7.56
N LYS A 13 -0.11 -14.29 7.51
CA LYS A 13 1.30 -14.59 7.80
C LYS A 13 1.57 -14.76 9.30
N PHE A 14 0.95 -13.94 10.15
CA PHE A 14 1.38 -13.81 11.55
C PHE A 14 0.28 -14.04 12.57
N GLU A 15 -0.95 -13.56 12.35
CA GLU A 15 -1.99 -13.60 13.38
C GLU A 15 -2.67 -14.98 13.47
N TRP A 16 -3.00 -15.60 12.33
CA TRP A 16 -3.57 -16.95 12.32
C TRP A 16 -2.70 -17.99 13.00
N PRO A 17 -1.38 -18.05 12.74
CA PRO A 17 -0.50 -18.96 13.49
C PRO A 17 -0.50 -18.72 15.01
N LEU A 18 -0.76 -17.50 15.48
CA LEU A 18 -0.88 -17.21 16.91
C LEU A 18 -2.21 -17.72 17.48
N LEU A 19 -3.30 -17.62 16.70
CA LEU A 19 -4.63 -18.08 17.12
C LEU A 19 -4.73 -19.60 17.11
N LEU A 20 -4.08 -20.27 16.17
CA LEU A 20 -4.14 -21.71 15.97
C LEU A 20 -2.70 -22.30 15.86
N PRO A 21 -1.91 -22.23 16.94
CA PRO A 21 -0.46 -22.54 16.88
C PRO A 21 -0.13 -24.01 16.66
N LYS A 22 -1.12 -24.91 16.80
CA LYS A 22 -0.94 -26.36 16.59
C LYS A 22 -1.43 -26.83 15.23
N ASP A 23 -2.07 -25.95 14.43
CA ASP A 23 -2.62 -26.30 13.12
C ASP A 23 -1.50 -26.26 12.06
N GLU A 24 -1.17 -27.41 11.49
CA GLU A 24 -0.09 -27.53 10.50
C GLU A 24 -0.46 -26.96 9.14
N ASP A 25 -1.75 -26.93 8.77
CA ASP A 25 -2.20 -26.30 7.53
C ASP A 25 -2.07 -24.79 7.59
N ILE A 26 -2.38 -24.19 8.73
CA ILE A 26 -2.19 -22.75 8.96
C ILE A 26 -0.70 -22.40 8.95
N LYS A 27 0.16 -23.21 9.57
CA LYS A 27 1.61 -23.01 9.50
C LYS A 27 2.13 -23.12 8.07
N ARG A 28 1.64 -24.08 7.30
CA ARG A 28 2.00 -24.24 5.89
C ARG A 28 1.50 -23.05 5.06
N LEU A 29 0.28 -22.60 5.29
CA LEU A 29 -0.29 -21.43 4.63
C LEU A 29 0.55 -20.19 4.90
N SER A 30 0.84 -19.88 6.18
CA SER A 30 1.57 -18.68 6.58
C SER A 30 2.95 -18.55 5.93
N LYS A 31 3.64 -19.69 5.74
CA LYS A 31 4.95 -19.74 5.06
C LYS A 31 4.87 -19.54 3.54
N ASN A 32 3.68 -19.69 2.95
CA ASN A 32 3.44 -19.61 1.51
C ASN A 32 2.53 -18.43 1.13
N ILE A 33 2.40 -17.45 2.00
CA ILE A 33 1.73 -16.18 1.73
C ILE A 33 2.76 -15.15 1.32
N SER A 34 2.48 -14.42 0.25
CA SER A 34 3.20 -13.22 -0.15
C SER A 34 2.23 -12.05 -0.32
N ASP A 35 2.66 -10.86 0.04
CA ASP A 35 2.05 -9.64 -0.42
C ASP A 35 2.30 -9.49 -1.92
N ILE A 36 1.39 -8.86 -2.68
CA ILE A 36 1.54 -8.72 -4.13
C ILE A 36 2.81 -7.94 -4.50
N ASP A 37 3.09 -6.86 -3.75
CA ASP A 37 4.25 -6.03 -4.02
C ASP A 37 5.56 -6.81 -3.71
N GLU A 38 5.56 -7.59 -2.63
CA GLU A 38 6.65 -8.51 -2.27
C GLU A 38 6.88 -9.57 -3.34
N TYR A 39 5.78 -10.19 -3.83
CA TYR A 39 5.84 -11.22 -4.86
C TYR A 39 6.40 -10.70 -6.19
N ILE A 40 5.94 -9.52 -6.64
CA ILE A 40 6.45 -8.92 -7.89
C ILE A 40 7.93 -8.55 -7.78
N VAL A 41 8.37 -8.00 -6.65
CA VAL A 41 9.80 -7.71 -6.41
C VAL A 41 10.62 -9.00 -6.46
N ASP A 42 10.16 -10.07 -5.81
CA ASP A 42 10.86 -11.34 -5.76
C ASP A 42 10.95 -12.02 -7.15
N ILE A 43 9.85 -12.04 -7.89
CA ILE A 43 9.81 -12.65 -9.23
C ILE A 43 10.63 -11.83 -10.23
N SER A 44 10.58 -10.50 -10.14
CA SER A 44 11.36 -9.62 -11.00
C SER A 44 12.88 -9.82 -10.82
N ALA A 45 13.31 -10.13 -9.60
CA ALA A 45 14.71 -10.40 -9.31
C ALA A 45 15.16 -11.78 -9.82
N LYS A 46 14.26 -12.77 -9.90
CA LYS A 46 14.56 -14.15 -10.30
C LYS A 46 14.42 -14.39 -11.80
N GLU A 47 13.38 -13.85 -12.38
CA GLU A 47 12.94 -14.16 -13.75
C GLU A 47 12.89 -12.93 -14.66
N GLY A 48 13.02 -11.74 -14.08
CA GLY A 48 12.77 -10.48 -14.79
C GLY A 48 11.28 -10.17 -14.91
N LEU A 49 10.97 -9.02 -15.48
CA LEU A 49 9.63 -8.62 -15.87
C LEU A 49 9.46 -8.77 -17.39
N ALA A 50 8.21 -8.93 -17.83
CA ALA A 50 7.88 -8.92 -19.26
C ALA A 50 8.31 -7.59 -19.89
N ASP A 51 8.67 -7.63 -21.16
CA ASP A 51 8.99 -6.43 -21.93
C ASP A 51 7.78 -5.49 -22.07
N GLY A 52 8.06 -4.21 -22.29
CA GLY A 52 7.01 -3.25 -22.59
C GLY A 52 6.66 -2.27 -21.48
N ILE A 53 7.31 -2.36 -20.31
CA ILE A 53 7.15 -1.39 -19.24
C ILE A 53 7.60 0.01 -19.71
N LYS A 54 6.75 1.01 -19.52
CA LYS A 54 6.98 2.42 -19.90
C LYS A 54 7.09 3.30 -18.67
N GLU A 55 7.75 4.42 -18.82
CA GLU A 55 7.77 5.45 -17.79
C GLU A 55 6.38 6.06 -17.54
N ILE A 56 6.18 6.57 -16.32
CA ILE A 56 4.99 7.30 -15.90
C ILE A 56 5.43 8.68 -15.39
N ASP A 57 4.89 9.72 -16.04
CA ASP A 57 5.19 11.10 -15.66
C ASP A 57 4.51 11.54 -14.36
N GLY A 58 5.18 12.44 -13.63
CA GLY A 58 4.59 13.20 -12.53
C GLY A 58 4.85 12.64 -11.14
N GLY A 59 5.54 11.50 -11.05
CA GLY A 59 5.94 10.90 -9.77
C GLY A 59 4.81 10.32 -8.94
N VAL A 60 5.16 9.56 -7.90
CA VAL A 60 4.22 8.91 -6.98
C VAL A 60 4.63 9.14 -5.53
N THR A 61 3.66 9.38 -4.66
CA THR A 61 3.82 9.29 -3.21
C THR A 61 3.20 8.01 -2.71
N VAL A 62 4.01 7.11 -2.19
CA VAL A 62 3.57 5.85 -1.58
C VAL A 62 3.27 6.10 -0.10
N HIS A 63 2.04 5.84 0.30
CA HIS A 63 1.69 5.70 1.71
C HIS A 63 1.92 4.25 2.14
N ASN A 64 3.01 4.01 2.88
CA ASN A 64 3.33 2.70 3.44
C ASN A 64 2.46 2.45 4.67
N ALA A 65 1.40 1.68 4.52
CA ALA A 65 0.38 1.45 5.54
C ALA A 65 0.92 0.69 6.76
N CYS A 66 0.27 0.86 7.92
CA CYS A 66 0.73 0.24 9.17
C CYS A 66 0.80 -1.29 9.11
N HIS A 67 -0.16 -1.96 8.45
CA HIS A 67 -0.14 -3.41 8.30
C HIS A 67 0.93 -3.91 7.31
N ALA A 68 1.32 -3.11 6.30
CA ALA A 68 2.47 -3.42 5.46
C ALA A 68 3.78 -3.33 6.26
N ARG A 69 3.95 -2.27 7.04
CA ARG A 69 5.10 -2.11 7.94
C ARG A 69 5.19 -3.23 8.97
N ALA A 70 4.05 -3.65 9.54
CA ALA A 70 3.99 -4.72 10.54
C ALA A 70 4.39 -6.09 9.97
N GLN A 71 4.32 -6.29 8.65
CA GLN A 71 4.82 -7.51 8.01
C GLN A 71 6.36 -7.60 7.96
N ASN A 72 7.06 -6.52 8.31
CA ASN A 72 8.53 -6.46 8.38
C ASN A 72 9.24 -6.88 7.08
N MET A 73 8.59 -6.66 5.93
CA MET A 73 9.09 -7.00 4.60
C MET A 73 9.84 -5.85 3.89
N GLY A 74 10.03 -4.72 4.58
CA GLY A 74 10.52 -3.48 3.98
C GLY A 74 9.41 -2.74 3.21
N ILE A 75 9.80 -1.75 2.40
CA ILE A 75 8.83 -0.94 1.63
C ILE A 75 8.70 -1.55 0.23
N LYS A 76 8.00 -2.68 0.12
CA LYS A 76 7.89 -3.44 -1.12
C LYS A 76 7.15 -2.69 -2.23
N ALA A 77 6.14 -1.89 -1.88
CA ALA A 77 5.47 -1.01 -2.81
C ALA A 77 6.45 -0.05 -3.53
N ARG A 78 7.36 0.56 -2.78
CA ARG A 78 8.44 1.40 -3.35
C ARG A 78 9.36 0.58 -4.24
N ASP A 79 9.78 -0.58 -3.77
CA ASP A 79 10.77 -1.41 -4.48
C ASP A 79 10.17 -1.96 -5.78
N MET A 80 8.88 -2.34 -5.80
CA MET A 80 8.15 -2.71 -6.99
C MET A 80 8.02 -1.53 -7.97
N LEU A 81 7.65 -0.34 -7.49
CA LEU A 81 7.51 0.82 -8.35
C LEU A 81 8.82 1.29 -8.96
N LYS A 82 9.98 1.03 -8.32
CA LYS A 82 11.31 1.29 -8.92
C LYS A 82 11.59 0.48 -10.19
N LEU A 83 10.81 -0.55 -10.47
CA LEU A 83 10.88 -1.30 -11.72
C LEU A 83 10.36 -0.48 -12.91
N ILE A 84 9.59 0.59 -12.66
CA ILE A 84 9.13 1.53 -13.68
C ILE A 84 10.28 2.50 -14.00
N PRO A 85 10.67 2.64 -15.28
CA PRO A 85 11.77 3.52 -15.66
C PRO A 85 11.54 4.99 -15.23
N ASN A 86 12.59 5.64 -14.74
CA ASN A 86 12.63 7.07 -14.43
C ASN A 86 11.56 7.61 -13.47
N ILE A 87 10.83 6.74 -12.78
CA ILE A 87 9.77 7.17 -11.87
C ILE A 87 10.34 7.84 -10.60
N LYS A 88 9.84 9.02 -10.28
CA LYS A 88 10.10 9.66 -8.99
C LYS A 88 9.20 9.05 -7.93
N ILE A 89 9.78 8.56 -6.81
CA ILE A 89 9.04 7.95 -5.71
C ILE A 89 9.36 8.64 -4.39
N ASP A 90 8.35 9.14 -3.73
CA ASP A 90 8.41 9.57 -2.33
C ASP A 90 7.64 8.59 -1.46
N VAL A 91 8.05 8.40 -0.20
CA VAL A 91 7.39 7.52 0.76
C VAL A 91 6.93 8.32 1.97
N VAL A 92 5.73 8.00 2.46
CA VAL A 92 5.19 8.51 3.71
C VAL A 92 4.81 7.33 4.61
N GLU A 93 5.49 7.22 5.75
CA GLU A 93 5.30 6.18 6.75
C GLU A 93 4.64 6.75 8.00
N ARG A 94 3.35 7.02 7.91
CA ARG A 94 2.58 7.59 9.02
C ARG A 94 1.18 7.00 9.03
N CYS A 95 0.57 6.99 10.22
CA CYS A 95 -0.80 6.50 10.37
C CYS A 95 -1.78 7.32 9.54
N ALA A 96 -2.60 6.63 8.73
CA ALA A 96 -3.68 7.24 7.96
C ALA A 96 -4.89 7.65 8.83
N GLY A 97 -4.97 7.14 10.05
CA GLY A 97 -6.12 7.37 10.92
C GLY A 97 -7.30 6.42 10.68
N HIS A 98 -7.23 5.54 9.67
CA HIS A 98 -8.36 4.69 9.29
C HIS A 98 -8.72 3.67 10.40
N GLY A 99 -7.75 2.85 10.86
CA GLY A 99 -7.93 1.91 11.98
C GLY A 99 -9.14 0.96 11.84
N GLY A 100 -9.38 0.39 10.67
CA GLY A 100 -10.51 -0.51 10.45
C GLY A 100 -11.87 0.19 10.65
N THR A 101 -12.71 -0.38 11.51
CA THR A 101 -14.04 0.18 11.83
C THR A 101 -13.96 1.58 12.46
N PHE A 102 -12.89 1.90 13.17
CA PHE A 102 -12.69 3.21 13.80
C PHE A 102 -12.82 4.37 12.80
N GLY A 103 -12.31 4.21 11.58
CA GLY A 103 -12.37 5.23 10.54
C GLY A 103 -13.74 5.42 9.91
N ILE A 104 -14.65 4.45 10.04
CA ILE A 104 -15.97 4.48 9.38
C ILE A 104 -17.15 4.65 10.33
N MET A 105 -16.99 4.36 11.62
CA MET A 105 -18.05 4.55 12.60
C MET A 105 -18.33 6.03 12.84
N LYS A 106 -19.59 6.41 12.89
CA LYS A 106 -20.05 7.80 13.04
C LYS A 106 -19.41 8.51 14.25
N GLU A 107 -19.28 7.78 15.35
CA GLU A 107 -18.78 8.30 16.64
C GLU A 107 -17.29 8.63 16.59
N THR A 108 -16.51 7.86 15.82
CA THR A 108 -15.05 7.95 15.80
C THR A 108 -14.49 8.59 14.52
N HIS A 109 -15.32 8.71 13.46
CA HIS A 109 -14.89 9.21 12.15
C HIS A 109 -14.19 10.58 12.21
N LYS A 110 -14.74 11.54 12.95
CA LYS A 110 -14.12 12.88 13.10
C LYS A 110 -12.73 12.81 13.73
N LEU A 111 -12.54 11.91 14.70
CA LEU A 111 -11.25 11.70 15.34
C LEU A 111 -10.28 11.00 14.37
N ALA A 112 -10.76 10.01 13.63
CA ALA A 112 -10.01 9.32 12.58
C ALA A 112 -9.45 10.31 11.53
N LEU A 113 -10.28 11.22 11.03
CA LEU A 113 -9.85 12.28 10.13
C LEU A 113 -8.79 13.19 10.77
N LYS A 114 -8.97 13.58 12.05
CA LYS A 114 -7.96 14.38 12.77
C LYS A 114 -6.61 13.68 12.84
N VAL A 115 -6.59 12.38 13.09
CA VAL A 115 -5.36 11.56 13.13
C VAL A 115 -4.70 11.47 11.75
N GLY A 116 -5.46 11.35 10.67
CA GLY A 116 -4.95 11.24 9.30
C GLY A 116 -4.41 12.55 8.70
N ARG A 117 -4.86 13.73 9.19
CA ARG A 117 -4.45 15.04 8.64
C ARG A 117 -2.94 15.25 8.47
N PRO A 118 -2.09 14.92 9.45
CA PRO A 118 -0.65 15.09 9.27
C PRO A 118 -0.07 14.24 8.14
N THR A 119 -0.61 13.03 7.92
CA THR A 119 -0.23 12.15 6.82
C THR A 119 -0.64 12.74 5.47
N ALA A 120 -1.88 13.18 5.35
CA ALA A 120 -2.37 13.84 4.13
C ALA A 120 -1.54 15.09 3.78
N ARG A 121 -1.17 15.92 4.78
CA ARG A 121 -0.28 17.07 4.57
C ARG A 121 1.11 16.67 4.06
N GLN A 122 1.69 15.60 4.61
CA GLN A 122 2.99 15.10 4.15
C GLN A 122 2.91 14.63 2.69
N ILE A 123 1.85 13.92 2.32
CA ILE A 123 1.60 13.46 0.95
C ILE A 123 1.50 14.67 0.01
N LYS A 124 0.67 15.65 0.35
CA LYS A 124 0.52 16.89 -0.42
C LYS A 124 1.85 17.60 -0.67
N ASN A 125 2.67 17.73 0.37
CA ASN A 125 3.95 18.45 0.29
C ASN A 125 4.97 17.78 -0.67
N LYS A 126 4.75 16.51 -1.05
CA LYS A 126 5.58 15.82 -2.05
C LYS A 126 5.29 16.27 -3.47
N ASN A 127 4.12 16.84 -3.70
CA ASN A 127 3.70 17.39 -4.99
C ASN A 127 3.88 16.42 -6.17
N ASN A 128 3.60 15.13 -5.94
CA ASN A 128 3.57 14.12 -6.99
C ASN A 128 2.17 14.00 -7.58
N LYS A 129 2.11 13.59 -8.84
CA LYS A 129 0.85 13.39 -9.58
C LYS A 129 0.02 12.25 -9.01
N TYR A 130 0.68 11.19 -8.55
CA TYR A 130 0.01 10.00 -8.06
C TYR A 130 0.18 9.82 -6.56
N MET A 131 -0.85 9.29 -5.94
CA MET A 131 -0.79 8.74 -4.60
C MET A 131 -1.12 7.24 -4.66
N ALA A 132 -0.32 6.41 -4.02
CA ALA A 132 -0.56 4.98 -3.90
C ALA A 132 -0.53 4.53 -2.44
N SER A 133 -1.33 3.52 -2.11
CA SER A 133 -1.31 2.87 -0.80
C SER A 133 -1.56 1.38 -0.96
N ASP A 134 -0.74 0.56 -0.33
CA ASP A 134 -0.89 -0.88 -0.18
C ASP A 134 -2.07 -1.29 0.74
N CYS A 135 -2.75 -0.32 1.31
CA CYS A 135 -4.04 -0.48 1.97
C CYS A 135 -5.09 0.42 1.31
N PRO A 136 -5.97 -0.11 0.44
CA PRO A 136 -6.97 0.67 -0.28
C PRO A 136 -7.88 1.50 0.62
N LEU A 137 -8.25 0.96 1.79
CA LEU A 137 -9.09 1.67 2.75
C LEU A 137 -8.37 2.84 3.41
N ALA A 138 -7.08 2.68 3.75
CA ALA A 138 -6.27 3.78 4.26
C ALA A 138 -6.10 4.87 3.18
N GLY A 139 -5.88 4.47 1.94
CA GLY A 139 -5.82 5.37 0.79
C GLY A 139 -7.11 6.19 0.62
N LYS A 140 -8.26 5.52 0.58
CA LYS A 140 -9.58 6.19 0.49
C LYS A 140 -9.83 7.13 1.67
N HIS A 141 -9.43 6.73 2.88
CA HIS A 141 -9.57 7.58 4.07
C HIS A 141 -8.69 8.85 3.97
N LEU A 142 -7.47 8.71 3.50
CA LEU A 142 -6.59 9.85 3.26
C LEU A 142 -7.16 10.78 2.17
N LYS A 143 -7.78 10.22 1.12
CA LYS A 143 -8.46 11.01 0.09
C LYS A 143 -9.60 11.86 0.64
N GLN A 144 -10.36 11.38 1.61
CA GLN A 144 -11.41 12.20 2.26
C GLN A 144 -10.86 13.47 2.92
N LEU A 145 -9.57 13.47 3.28
CA LEU A 145 -8.88 14.62 3.86
C LEU A 145 -8.38 15.61 2.81
N GLU A 146 -8.44 15.24 1.53
CA GLU A 146 -7.95 16.05 0.40
C GLU A 146 -8.87 17.20 0.04
N ILE A 147 -10.14 17.19 0.43
CA ILE A 147 -11.07 18.28 0.17
C ILE A 147 -10.47 19.61 0.63
N ASP A 148 -9.61 19.59 1.63
CA ASP A 148 -8.83 20.76 2.10
C ASP A 148 -7.44 20.87 1.46
N THR A 149 -7.00 19.95 0.58
CA THR A 149 -5.57 19.79 0.25
C THR A 149 -5.18 19.78 -1.23
N ASN A 150 -6.12 19.85 -2.19
CA ASN A 150 -5.82 19.86 -3.64
C ASN A 150 -4.80 18.78 -4.10
N ILE A 151 -4.94 17.54 -3.68
CA ILE A 151 -4.20 16.44 -4.29
C ILE A 151 -4.86 16.17 -5.65
N THR A 152 -4.05 16.22 -6.71
CA THR A 152 -4.54 16.19 -8.10
C THR A 152 -4.82 14.78 -8.64
N SER A 153 -4.61 13.73 -7.84
CA SER A 153 -4.97 12.37 -8.28
C SER A 153 -6.47 12.14 -8.08
N ASP A 154 -7.17 11.87 -9.17
CA ASP A 154 -8.62 11.58 -9.12
C ASP A 154 -8.93 10.34 -8.29
N GLU A 155 -7.96 9.44 -8.09
CA GLU A 155 -8.11 8.23 -7.28
C GLU A 155 -6.83 7.90 -6.51
N THR A 156 -7.00 7.30 -5.31
CA THR A 156 -5.88 6.65 -4.63
C THR A 156 -5.73 5.26 -5.20
N LEU A 157 -4.58 4.99 -5.79
CA LEU A 157 -4.26 3.75 -6.47
C LEU A 157 -3.62 2.74 -5.52
N HIS A 158 -3.81 1.45 -5.80
CA HIS A 158 -2.91 0.43 -5.27
C HIS A 158 -1.58 0.48 -6.05
N PRO A 159 -0.41 0.21 -5.44
CA PRO A 159 0.87 0.25 -6.18
C PRO A 159 0.89 -0.60 -7.45
N ILE A 160 0.24 -1.78 -7.44
CA ILE A 160 0.15 -2.65 -8.62
C ILE A 160 -0.61 -2.01 -9.79
N GLU A 161 -1.58 -1.12 -9.53
CA GLU A 161 -2.31 -0.42 -10.58
C GLU A 161 -1.40 0.57 -11.33
N LEU A 162 -0.42 1.16 -10.64
CA LEU A 162 0.60 1.99 -11.29
C LEU A 162 1.54 1.14 -12.15
N LEU A 163 1.89 -0.06 -11.70
CA LEU A 163 2.68 -0.98 -12.52
C LEU A 163 1.89 -1.42 -13.77
N ALA A 164 0.60 -1.76 -13.62
CA ALA A 164 -0.29 -2.06 -14.75
C ALA A 164 -0.36 -0.88 -15.73
N LYS A 165 -0.53 0.35 -15.21
CA LYS A 165 -0.52 1.58 -16.02
C LYS A 165 0.80 1.77 -16.78
N ALA A 166 1.94 1.38 -16.21
CA ALA A 166 3.23 1.42 -16.88
C ALA A 166 3.30 0.44 -18.08
N TYR A 167 2.54 -0.65 -18.01
CA TYR A 167 2.34 -1.58 -19.11
C TYR A 167 1.24 -1.15 -20.10
N ARG A 168 0.52 -0.04 -19.82
CA ARG A 168 -0.64 0.45 -20.58
C ARG A 168 -1.84 -0.53 -20.61
N LEU A 169 -2.02 -1.26 -19.48
CA LEU A 169 -3.15 -2.13 -19.20
C LEU A 169 -4.29 -1.34 -18.53
#